data_dbf5ecbc5bc740d9e2080706561f06c2
#
_entry.id   dbf5ecbc5bc740d9e2080706561f06c2
#
_cell.length_a   1.000
_cell.length_b   1.000
_cell.length_c   1.000
_cell.angle_alpha   90.00
_cell.angle_beta   90.00
_cell.angle_gamma   90.00
#
_symmetry.space_group_name_H-M   'P 1'
#
loop_
_entity.id
_entity.type
_entity.pdbx_description
1 polymer ?
#
loop_
_entity_poly.entity_id
_entity_poly.type
_entity_poly.pdbx_seq_one_letter_code
_entity_poly.pdbx_strand_id
1 'polypeptide(L)'
;GMTMTDLTELTMIYPNFTLSQNDRSVSFELMEQDMNYRPLVAFDNGTFAVLFFDQTTSELAAVTYLDQTTLLKLSPYQLTEGELPLFQESQTVNQETAALEKETLAFVIIQKMRDQKELESFGMALDTHSEAKDLLQEITENLSDHLTSQRIHAYQKALTAERTSTFTLTQEEWQDILKEKEISTVSSIFEAPVYDPTFTILSWYSDPSVYNVLSNQTPEKIGIAFSKANMVVLIQEDENEHTEDSTSDDL
;
A
#
# COMPACT_ATOMS: atom_id res chain seq x y z
N GLY A 1 -24.09 2.92 1.68
CA GLY A 1 -23.09 3.78 1.06
C GLY A 1 -23.30 3.89 -0.45
N MET A 2 -22.51 4.72 -1.13
CA MET A 2 -22.51 4.82 -2.60
C MET A 2 -21.88 3.57 -3.20
N THR A 3 -22.50 2.98 -4.22
CA THR A 3 -21.98 1.84 -4.97
C THR A 3 -21.42 2.27 -6.34
N MET A 4 -20.73 1.36 -7.04
CA MET A 4 -20.31 1.59 -8.44
C MET A 4 -21.50 1.86 -9.35
N THR A 5 -22.65 1.21 -9.12
CA THR A 5 -23.87 1.45 -9.89
C THR A 5 -24.34 2.90 -9.71
N ASP A 6 -24.39 3.40 -8.47
CA ASP A 6 -24.75 4.80 -8.20
C ASP A 6 -23.77 5.77 -8.84
N LEU A 7 -22.46 5.45 -8.85
CA LEU A 7 -21.45 6.29 -9.50
C LEU A 7 -21.66 6.38 -11.01
N THR A 8 -21.95 5.25 -11.66
CA THR A 8 -22.14 5.22 -13.12
C THR A 8 -23.44 5.91 -13.58
N GLU A 9 -24.40 6.11 -12.69
CA GLU A 9 -25.58 6.97 -12.94
C GLU A 9 -25.22 8.46 -12.89
N LEU A 10 -24.17 8.84 -12.15
CA LEU A 10 -23.76 10.24 -11.95
C LEU A 10 -22.69 10.69 -12.95
N THR A 11 -21.81 9.79 -13.36
CA THR A 11 -20.67 10.11 -14.24
C THR A 11 -20.25 8.91 -15.07
N MET A 12 -19.58 9.19 -16.18
CA MET A 12 -19.00 8.16 -17.03
C MET A 12 -17.56 7.86 -16.59
N ILE A 13 -17.23 6.59 -16.41
CA ILE A 13 -15.88 6.12 -16.14
C ILE A 13 -15.24 5.69 -17.45
N TYR A 14 -14.11 6.29 -17.77
CA TYR A 14 -13.36 5.98 -18.98
C TYR A 14 -12.24 4.98 -18.67
N PRO A 15 -12.11 3.90 -19.45
CA PRO A 15 -11.04 2.92 -19.26
C PRO A 15 -9.65 3.44 -19.64
N ASN A 16 -9.60 4.51 -20.43
CA ASN A 16 -8.33 5.11 -20.88
C ASN A 16 -8.37 6.63 -20.69
N PHE A 17 -7.24 7.20 -20.33
CA PHE A 17 -7.07 8.64 -20.28
C PHE A 17 -5.63 9.04 -20.62
N THR A 18 -5.46 10.28 -21.08
CA THR A 18 -4.15 10.84 -21.40
C THR A 18 -3.96 12.15 -20.65
N LEU A 19 -2.81 12.28 -20.00
CA LEU A 19 -2.38 13.51 -19.33
C LEU A 19 -1.29 14.18 -20.13
N SER A 20 -1.40 15.49 -20.31
CA SER A 20 -0.39 16.28 -21.03
C SER A 20 0.27 17.27 -20.07
N GLN A 21 1.60 17.24 -20.01
CA GLN A 21 2.40 18.13 -19.17
C GLN A 21 3.71 18.53 -19.92
N ASN A 22 3.97 19.82 -20.07
CA ASN A 22 5.21 20.34 -20.67
C ASN A 22 5.54 19.69 -22.05
N ASP A 23 4.57 19.68 -22.96
CA ASP A 23 4.68 19.10 -24.32
C ASP A 23 4.92 17.56 -24.33
N ARG A 24 4.74 16.90 -23.21
CA ARG A 24 4.75 15.42 -23.12
C ARG A 24 3.36 14.93 -22.82
N SER A 25 3.01 13.81 -23.43
CA SER A 25 1.75 13.10 -23.15
C SER A 25 2.05 11.75 -22.54
N VAL A 26 1.26 11.38 -21.55
CA VAL A 26 1.34 10.09 -20.86
C VAL A 26 -0.04 9.49 -20.86
N SER A 27 -0.19 8.28 -21.37
CA SER A 27 -1.47 7.56 -21.48
C SER A 27 -1.52 6.39 -20.53
N PHE A 28 -2.69 6.21 -19.94
CA PHE A 28 -2.99 5.18 -18.95
C PHE A 28 -4.23 4.39 -19.32
N GLU A 29 -4.27 3.15 -18.86
CA GLU A 29 -5.41 2.26 -18.93
C GLU A 29 -5.81 1.81 -17.52
N LEU A 30 -7.10 1.87 -17.23
CA LEU A 30 -7.71 1.27 -16.06
C LEU A 30 -8.05 -0.17 -16.38
N MET A 31 -7.40 -1.09 -15.68
CA MET A 31 -7.73 -2.51 -15.79
C MET A 31 -9.13 -2.78 -15.19
N GLU A 32 -9.70 -3.94 -15.44
CA GLU A 32 -11.02 -4.32 -14.93
C GLU A 32 -11.14 -4.13 -13.41
N GLN A 33 -10.10 -4.47 -12.66
CA GLN A 33 -10.05 -4.25 -11.21
C GLN A 33 -10.09 -2.77 -10.86
N ASP A 34 -9.35 -1.91 -11.58
CA ASP A 34 -9.38 -0.46 -11.36
C ASP A 34 -10.75 0.12 -11.68
N MET A 35 -11.36 -0.31 -12.79
CA MET A 35 -12.72 0.12 -13.17
C MET A 35 -13.76 -0.22 -12.10
N ASN A 36 -13.61 -1.35 -11.42
CA ASN A 36 -14.58 -1.82 -10.42
C ASN A 36 -14.32 -1.27 -9.02
N TYR A 37 -13.06 -1.07 -8.63
CA TYR A 37 -12.70 -0.78 -7.23
C TYR A 37 -11.89 0.50 -7.03
N ARG A 38 -11.27 1.05 -8.09
CA ARG A 38 -10.48 2.28 -8.04
C ARG A 38 -10.69 3.18 -9.25
N PRO A 39 -11.94 3.47 -9.65
CA PRO A 39 -12.19 4.29 -10.82
C PRO A 39 -11.65 5.71 -10.64
N LEU A 40 -11.28 6.33 -11.77
CA LEU A 40 -10.85 7.73 -11.87
C LEU A 40 -11.99 8.59 -12.39
N VAL A 41 -12.24 9.69 -11.71
CA VAL A 41 -13.13 10.77 -12.17
C VAL A 41 -12.30 12.03 -12.41
N ALA A 42 -12.38 12.60 -13.58
CA ALA A 42 -11.75 13.87 -13.93
C ALA A 42 -12.75 15.02 -13.82
N PHE A 43 -12.30 16.15 -13.27
CA PHE A 43 -13.10 17.38 -13.18
C PHE A 43 -12.56 18.44 -14.15
N ASP A 44 -13.45 19.32 -14.60
CA ASP A 44 -13.12 20.39 -15.59
C ASP A 44 -12.05 21.38 -15.09
N ASN A 45 -11.82 21.46 -13.78
CA ASN A 45 -10.81 22.30 -13.16
C ASN A 45 -9.39 21.69 -13.13
N GLY A 46 -9.20 20.52 -13.74
CA GLY A 46 -7.92 19.80 -13.75
C GLY A 46 -7.63 19.01 -12.48
N THR A 47 -8.62 18.86 -11.59
CA THR A 47 -8.54 17.97 -10.44
C THR A 47 -9.05 16.58 -10.82
N PHE A 48 -8.53 15.56 -10.18
CA PHE A 48 -8.94 14.16 -10.33
C PHE A 48 -9.39 13.62 -8.99
N ALA A 49 -10.33 12.69 -9.01
CA ALA A 49 -10.68 11.89 -7.85
C ALA A 49 -10.46 10.40 -8.16
N VAL A 50 -9.71 9.73 -7.30
CA VAL A 50 -9.66 8.27 -7.25
C VAL A 50 -10.61 7.83 -6.14
N LEU A 51 -11.59 7.01 -6.52
CA LEU A 51 -12.59 6.48 -5.60
C LEU A 51 -12.20 5.05 -5.21
N PHE A 52 -12.16 4.76 -3.93
CA PHE A 52 -11.82 3.43 -3.42
C PHE A 52 -13.07 2.73 -2.93
N PHE A 53 -13.46 1.66 -3.62
CA PHE A 53 -14.58 0.82 -3.26
C PHE A 53 -14.12 -0.40 -2.47
N ASP A 54 -14.83 -0.69 -1.41
CA ASP A 54 -14.56 -1.85 -0.57
C ASP A 54 -14.87 -3.16 -1.32
N GLN A 55 -13.93 -4.11 -1.26
CA GLN A 55 -14.03 -5.40 -1.94
C GLN A 55 -15.20 -6.27 -1.45
N THR A 56 -15.60 -6.12 -0.20
CA THR A 56 -16.61 -6.98 0.43
C THR A 56 -18.01 -6.40 0.29
N THR A 57 -18.14 -5.08 0.53
CA THR A 57 -19.43 -4.41 0.53
C THR A 57 -19.76 -3.78 -0.81
N SER A 58 -18.77 -3.61 -1.69
CA SER A 58 -18.87 -2.85 -2.95
C SER A 58 -19.33 -1.40 -2.74
N GLU A 59 -19.17 -0.87 -1.54
CA GLU A 59 -19.50 0.51 -1.19
C GLU A 59 -18.25 1.39 -1.21
N LEU A 60 -18.45 2.69 -1.48
CA LEU A 60 -17.40 3.68 -1.46
C LEU A 60 -16.83 3.82 -0.04
N ALA A 61 -15.55 3.45 0.14
CA ALA A 61 -14.82 3.52 1.39
C ALA A 61 -14.06 4.84 1.55
N ALA A 62 -13.45 5.34 0.47
CA ALA A 62 -12.65 6.56 0.50
C ALA A 62 -12.59 7.26 -0.87
N VAL A 63 -12.23 8.53 -0.86
CA VAL A 63 -11.96 9.34 -2.06
C VAL A 63 -10.68 10.13 -1.84
N THR A 64 -9.76 10.06 -2.80
CA THR A 64 -8.56 10.90 -2.82
C THR A 64 -8.65 11.88 -3.98
N TYR A 65 -8.58 13.18 -3.68
CA TYR A 65 -8.50 14.23 -4.69
C TYR A 65 -7.04 14.56 -5.00
N LEU A 66 -6.71 14.61 -6.28
CA LEU A 66 -5.36 14.75 -6.78
C LEU A 66 -5.29 15.84 -7.85
N ASP A 67 -4.20 16.59 -7.89
CA ASP A 67 -3.82 17.33 -9.09
C ASP A 67 -3.11 16.39 -10.09
N GLN A 68 -2.91 16.88 -11.31
CA GLN A 68 -2.26 16.12 -12.37
C GLN A 68 -0.84 15.69 -11.99
N THR A 69 -0.06 16.54 -11.31
CA THR A 69 1.31 16.24 -10.91
C THR A 69 1.35 15.08 -9.93
N THR A 70 0.47 15.10 -8.94
CA THR A 70 0.35 14.03 -7.94
C THR A 70 -0.15 12.73 -8.58
N LEU A 71 -1.13 12.81 -9.49
CA LEU A 71 -1.61 11.62 -10.22
C LEU A 71 -0.50 10.97 -11.05
N LEU A 72 0.33 11.75 -11.76
CA LEU A 72 1.50 11.26 -12.48
C LEU A 72 2.56 10.67 -11.53
N LYS A 73 2.77 11.28 -10.37
CA LYS A 73 3.70 10.78 -9.36
C LYS A 73 3.27 9.43 -8.79
N LEU A 74 2.01 9.30 -8.42
CA LEU A 74 1.45 8.05 -7.88
C LEU A 74 1.36 6.97 -8.96
N SER A 75 1.01 7.36 -10.20
CA SER A 75 0.85 6.45 -11.35
C SER A 75 0.08 5.16 -10.99
N PRO A 76 -1.18 5.29 -10.53
CA PRO A 76 -1.92 4.16 -9.96
C PRO A 76 -2.45 3.18 -11.00
N TYR A 77 -2.39 3.54 -12.28
CA TYR A 77 -2.94 2.79 -13.41
C TYR A 77 -1.85 2.34 -14.36
N GLN A 78 -2.17 1.39 -15.22
CA GLN A 78 -1.22 0.84 -16.17
C GLN A 78 -0.78 1.90 -17.19
N LEU A 79 0.52 2.17 -17.25
CA LEU A 79 1.11 3.04 -18.26
C LEU A 79 1.07 2.31 -19.62
N THR A 80 0.43 2.94 -20.63
CA THR A 80 0.33 2.39 -21.99
C THR A 80 1.21 3.13 -22.98
N GLU A 81 1.45 4.44 -22.77
CA GLU A 81 2.26 5.26 -23.65
C GLU A 81 2.92 6.42 -22.89
N GLY A 82 4.12 6.80 -23.31
CA GLY A 82 4.90 7.89 -22.75
C GLY A 82 5.79 7.47 -21.59
N GLU A 83 6.41 8.44 -20.93
CA GLU A 83 7.31 8.28 -19.79
C GLU A 83 6.84 9.11 -18.62
N LEU A 84 6.86 8.53 -17.42
CA LEU A 84 6.53 9.25 -16.18
C LEU A 84 7.63 10.29 -15.88
N PRO A 85 7.25 11.47 -15.33
CA PRO A 85 8.25 12.41 -14.85
C PRO A 85 9.07 11.79 -13.71
N LEU A 86 10.35 12.16 -13.65
CA LEU A 86 11.20 11.83 -12.49
C LEU A 86 10.79 12.72 -11.32
N PHE A 87 10.32 12.09 -10.25
CA PHE A 87 10.03 12.76 -9.00
C PHE A 87 11.21 12.56 -8.05
N GLN A 88 11.97 13.65 -7.81
CA GLN A 88 13.03 13.64 -6.81
C GLN A 88 12.42 13.96 -5.45
N GLU A 89 12.71 13.13 -4.45
CA GLU A 89 12.43 13.50 -3.06
C GLU A 89 13.29 14.72 -2.70
N SER A 90 12.69 15.66 -1.96
CA SER A 90 13.42 16.85 -1.49
C SER A 90 14.57 16.41 -0.58
N GLN A 91 15.81 16.73 -0.98
CA GLN A 91 17.01 16.42 -0.20
C GLN A 91 17.13 17.21 1.12
N THR A 92 16.21 18.15 1.35
CA THR A 92 16.23 19.04 2.53
C THR A 92 15.49 18.50 3.75
N VAL A 93 14.77 17.40 3.60
CA VAL A 93 14.02 16.77 4.71
C VAL A 93 14.91 15.75 5.40
N ASN A 94 14.92 15.77 6.74
CA ASN A 94 15.52 14.68 7.52
C ASN A 94 14.78 13.38 7.19
N GLN A 95 15.48 12.43 6.57
CA GLN A 95 14.89 11.18 6.08
C GLN A 95 14.27 10.35 7.22
N GLU A 96 14.88 10.37 8.40
CA GLU A 96 14.36 9.65 9.57
C GLU A 96 13.04 10.25 10.08
N THR A 97 12.96 11.59 10.15
CA THR A 97 11.70 12.27 10.51
C THR A 97 10.61 11.99 9.48
N ALA A 98 10.94 12.05 8.19
CA ALA A 98 9.99 11.76 7.13
C ALA A 98 9.51 10.30 7.14
N ALA A 99 10.38 9.35 7.47
CA ALA A 99 10.00 7.95 7.65
C ALA A 99 9.00 7.79 8.80
N LEU A 100 9.29 8.36 9.97
CA LEU A 100 8.41 8.31 11.14
C LEU A 100 7.04 8.95 10.88
N GLU A 101 6.99 10.07 10.14
CA GLU A 101 5.72 10.70 9.74
C GLU A 101 4.92 9.77 8.82
N LYS A 102 5.56 9.11 7.84
CA LYS A 102 4.92 8.14 6.95
C LYS A 102 4.44 6.91 7.70
N GLU A 103 5.22 6.38 8.65
CA GLU A 103 4.86 5.23 9.51
C GLU A 103 3.63 5.56 10.35
N THR A 104 3.63 6.74 10.99
CA THR A 104 2.50 7.21 11.80
C THR A 104 1.23 7.37 10.95
N LEU A 105 1.36 8.00 9.77
CA LEU A 105 0.23 8.20 8.87
C LEU A 105 -0.33 6.85 8.38
N ALA A 106 0.55 5.93 7.96
CA ALA A 106 0.17 4.59 7.54
C ALA A 106 -0.63 3.85 8.63
N PHE A 107 -0.13 3.86 9.86
CA PHE A 107 -0.82 3.25 10.99
C PHE A 107 -2.22 3.87 11.20
N VAL A 108 -2.32 5.20 11.21
CA VAL A 108 -3.61 5.89 11.40
C VAL A 108 -4.61 5.52 10.30
N ILE A 109 -4.19 5.44 9.04
CA ILE A 109 -5.08 5.08 7.94
C ILE A 109 -5.54 3.62 8.06
N ILE A 110 -4.64 2.68 8.37
CA ILE A 110 -5.00 1.27 8.60
C ILE A 110 -6.04 1.17 9.72
N GLN A 111 -5.82 1.83 10.85
CA GLN A 111 -6.78 1.81 11.97
C GLN A 111 -8.14 2.41 11.59
N LYS A 112 -8.15 3.51 10.83
CA LYS A 112 -9.39 4.12 10.34
C LYS A 112 -10.18 3.20 9.41
N MET A 113 -9.50 2.47 8.52
CA MET A 113 -10.15 1.51 7.64
C MET A 113 -10.71 0.32 8.43
N ARG A 114 -10.00 -0.15 9.47
CA ARG A 114 -10.49 -1.20 10.37
C ARG A 114 -11.72 -0.74 11.19
N ASP A 115 -11.64 0.48 11.73
CA ASP A 115 -12.74 1.11 12.49
C ASP A 115 -14.04 1.22 11.64
N GLN A 116 -13.92 1.60 10.36
CA GLN A 116 -15.05 1.63 9.44
C GLN A 116 -15.72 0.26 9.20
N LYS A 117 -14.99 -0.82 9.48
CA LYS A 117 -15.44 -2.20 9.33
C LYS A 117 -15.82 -2.86 10.67
N GLU A 118 -15.85 -2.09 11.74
CA GLU A 118 -16.10 -2.58 13.09
C GLU A 118 -15.10 -3.69 13.53
N LEU A 119 -13.86 -3.63 13.00
CA LEU A 119 -12.78 -4.53 13.37
C LEU A 119 -11.98 -3.96 14.53
N GLU A 120 -11.46 -4.84 15.38
CA GLU A 120 -10.54 -4.45 16.45
C GLU A 120 -9.29 -3.78 15.90
N SER A 121 -8.77 -2.80 16.63
CA SER A 121 -7.55 -2.09 16.24
C SER A 121 -6.33 -2.99 16.40
N PHE A 122 -5.39 -2.88 15.47
CA PHE A 122 -4.07 -3.49 15.68
C PHE A 122 -3.35 -2.83 16.86
N GLY A 123 -2.70 -3.62 17.69
CA GLY A 123 -1.76 -3.15 18.70
C GLY A 123 -0.47 -2.64 18.03
N MET A 124 0.01 -1.44 18.41
CA MET A 124 1.35 -1.00 18.02
C MET A 124 2.36 -1.56 19.04
N ALA A 125 3.26 -2.42 18.60
CA ALA A 125 4.28 -3.03 19.43
C ALA A 125 5.68 -2.59 18.99
N LEU A 126 6.53 -2.21 19.96
CA LEU A 126 7.89 -1.71 19.67
C LEU A 126 8.80 -2.80 19.11
N ASP A 127 8.64 -4.03 19.55
CA ASP A 127 9.35 -5.21 19.05
C ASP A 127 9.00 -5.48 17.57
N THR A 128 7.71 -5.59 17.25
CA THR A 128 7.22 -5.79 15.87
C THR A 128 7.66 -4.63 14.95
N HIS A 129 7.66 -3.40 15.46
CA HIS A 129 8.14 -2.24 14.70
C HIS A 129 9.67 -2.31 14.45
N SER A 130 10.46 -2.74 15.44
CA SER A 130 11.89 -2.94 15.27
C SER A 130 12.19 -4.03 14.25
N GLU A 131 11.49 -5.16 14.31
CA GLU A 131 11.61 -6.23 13.34
C GLU A 131 11.22 -5.79 11.91
N ALA A 132 10.18 -4.97 11.76
CA ALA A 132 9.81 -4.40 10.47
C ALA A 132 10.92 -3.50 9.89
N LYS A 133 11.64 -2.74 10.74
CA LYS A 133 12.81 -1.95 10.33
C LYS A 133 13.98 -2.82 9.91
N ASP A 134 14.28 -3.86 10.68
CA ASP A 134 15.37 -4.80 10.39
C ASP A 134 15.09 -5.54 9.07
N LEU A 135 13.86 -5.97 8.83
CA LEU A 135 13.44 -6.57 7.57
C LEU A 135 13.55 -5.59 6.40
N LEU A 136 13.12 -4.33 6.57
CA LEU A 136 13.24 -3.33 5.53
C LEU A 136 14.70 -3.06 5.17
N GLN A 137 15.58 -2.97 6.17
CA GLN A 137 17.02 -2.83 5.96
C GLN A 137 17.59 -4.03 5.20
N GLU A 138 17.28 -5.25 5.66
CA GLU A 138 17.71 -6.49 5.00
C GLU A 138 17.29 -6.53 3.53
N ILE A 139 16.01 -6.30 3.25
CA ILE A 139 15.46 -6.33 1.89
C ILE A 139 16.14 -5.28 0.99
N THR A 140 16.44 -4.09 1.51
CA THR A 140 16.98 -3.00 0.68
C THR A 140 18.50 -3.03 0.52
N GLU A 141 19.24 -3.60 1.47
CA GLU A 141 20.70 -3.65 1.46
C GLU A 141 21.25 -4.99 0.89
N ASN A 142 20.52 -6.09 1.06
CA ASN A 142 20.98 -7.45 0.71
C ASN A 142 20.10 -8.13 -0.35
N LEU A 143 19.58 -7.33 -1.32
CA LEU A 143 18.69 -7.83 -2.39
C LEU A 143 19.19 -9.08 -3.11
N SER A 144 20.52 -9.19 -3.33
CA SER A 144 21.13 -10.31 -4.06
C SER A 144 21.10 -11.64 -3.31
N ASP A 145 20.89 -11.61 -2.00
CA ASP A 145 20.86 -12.80 -1.17
C ASP A 145 19.48 -13.46 -1.17
N HIS A 146 18.45 -12.67 -1.48
CA HIS A 146 17.05 -13.09 -1.41
C HIS A 146 16.35 -13.14 -2.77
N LEU A 147 16.80 -12.37 -3.76
CA LEU A 147 16.11 -12.20 -5.02
C LEU A 147 16.95 -12.68 -6.22
N THR A 148 16.27 -13.22 -7.20
CA THR A 148 16.89 -13.50 -8.51
C THR A 148 17.28 -12.20 -9.23
N SER A 149 18.26 -12.26 -10.14
CA SER A 149 18.68 -11.11 -10.94
C SER A 149 17.51 -10.45 -11.69
N GLN A 150 16.53 -11.24 -12.14
CA GLN A 150 15.33 -10.71 -12.81
C GLN A 150 14.45 -9.91 -11.84
N ARG A 151 14.28 -10.39 -10.61
CA ARG A 151 13.50 -9.70 -9.57
C ARG A 151 14.19 -8.43 -9.10
N ILE A 152 15.52 -8.46 -8.92
CA ILE A 152 16.32 -7.26 -8.62
C ILE A 152 16.13 -6.21 -9.70
N HIS A 153 16.20 -6.60 -11.00
CA HIS A 153 15.96 -5.67 -12.08
C HIS A 153 14.54 -5.09 -12.07
N ALA A 154 13.52 -5.92 -11.75
CA ALA A 154 12.14 -5.46 -11.61
C ALA A 154 11.99 -4.44 -10.46
N TYR A 155 12.60 -4.69 -9.30
CA TYR A 155 12.63 -3.74 -8.19
C TYR A 155 13.31 -2.42 -8.58
N GLN A 156 14.50 -2.49 -9.20
CA GLN A 156 15.22 -1.30 -9.64
C GLN A 156 14.40 -0.49 -10.66
N LYS A 157 13.75 -1.16 -11.61
CA LYS A 157 12.86 -0.52 -12.58
C LYS A 157 11.67 0.16 -11.93
N ALA A 158 11.06 -0.45 -10.92
CA ALA A 158 9.92 0.13 -10.18
C ALA A 158 10.27 1.47 -9.52
N LEU A 159 11.53 1.69 -9.16
CA LEU A 159 12.01 2.94 -8.57
C LEU A 159 12.40 4.02 -9.60
N THR A 160 12.22 3.76 -10.90
CA THR A 160 12.56 4.70 -11.99
C THR A 160 11.33 5.35 -12.62
N ALA A 161 11.55 6.28 -13.55
CA ALA A 161 10.49 6.84 -14.39
C ALA A 161 9.90 5.85 -15.40
N GLU A 162 10.59 4.74 -15.66
CA GLU A 162 10.14 3.67 -16.57
C GLU A 162 9.27 2.61 -15.86
N ARG A 163 8.90 2.85 -14.60
CA ARG A 163 8.05 1.92 -13.86
C ARG A 163 6.69 1.78 -14.52
N THR A 164 6.20 0.56 -14.58
CA THR A 164 4.85 0.24 -15.07
C THR A 164 3.92 -0.23 -13.94
N SER A 165 4.51 -0.59 -12.80
CA SER A 165 3.80 -1.07 -11.61
C SER A 165 4.68 -0.88 -10.38
N THR A 166 4.11 -1.03 -9.19
CA THR A 166 4.86 -1.19 -7.94
C THR A 166 5.52 -2.57 -7.90
N PHE A 167 6.57 -2.69 -7.10
CA PHE A 167 7.22 -3.96 -6.81
C PHE A 167 6.77 -4.45 -5.42
N THR A 168 6.43 -5.73 -5.35
CA THR A 168 6.08 -6.43 -4.11
C THR A 168 6.88 -7.72 -4.02
N LEU A 169 7.14 -8.23 -2.82
CA LEU A 169 7.70 -9.56 -2.62
C LEU A 169 6.63 -10.64 -2.77
N THR A 170 7.01 -11.77 -3.35
CA THR A 170 6.15 -12.95 -3.39
C THR A 170 6.12 -13.64 -2.03
N GLN A 171 5.16 -14.52 -1.81
CA GLN A 171 5.07 -15.31 -0.58
C GLN A 171 6.32 -16.19 -0.37
N GLU A 172 6.89 -16.77 -1.43
CA GLU A 172 8.10 -17.59 -1.37
C GLU A 172 9.31 -16.74 -0.96
N GLU A 173 9.51 -15.56 -1.57
CA GLU A 173 10.59 -14.62 -1.21
C GLU A 173 10.46 -14.18 0.26
N TRP A 174 9.25 -13.91 0.74
CA TRP A 174 9.01 -13.60 2.14
C TRP A 174 9.37 -14.75 3.08
N GLN A 175 8.95 -15.98 2.77
CA GLN A 175 9.24 -17.16 3.59
C GLN A 175 10.74 -17.37 3.78
N ASP A 176 11.53 -17.18 2.72
CA ASP A 176 12.99 -17.31 2.78
C ASP A 176 13.61 -16.25 3.70
N ILE A 177 13.21 -14.96 3.55
CA ILE A 177 13.71 -13.86 4.37
C ILE A 177 13.33 -14.04 5.86
N LEU A 178 12.06 -14.31 6.14
CA LEU A 178 11.53 -14.47 7.50
C LEU A 178 12.18 -15.66 8.22
N LYS A 179 12.40 -16.76 7.50
CA LYS A 179 13.07 -17.95 8.04
C LYS A 179 14.54 -17.66 8.39
N GLU A 180 15.25 -16.92 7.54
CA GLU A 180 16.64 -16.54 7.81
C GLU A 180 16.77 -15.63 9.02
N LYS A 181 15.80 -14.71 9.20
CA LYS A 181 15.76 -13.78 10.34
C LYS A 181 15.11 -14.36 11.60
N GLU A 182 14.61 -15.60 11.54
CA GLU A 182 13.90 -16.27 12.64
C GLU A 182 12.67 -15.47 13.13
N ILE A 183 12.00 -14.71 12.22
CA ILE A 183 10.84 -13.90 12.52
C ILE A 183 9.56 -14.70 12.25
N SER A 184 8.69 -14.80 13.27
CA SER A 184 7.35 -15.35 13.12
C SER A 184 6.35 -14.26 12.77
N THR A 185 5.48 -14.49 11.79
CA THR A 185 4.50 -13.52 11.33
C THR A 185 3.22 -14.21 10.86
N VAL A 186 2.09 -13.54 11.05
CA VAL A 186 0.81 -13.90 10.44
C VAL A 186 0.80 -13.44 8.98
N SER A 187 1.32 -12.25 8.72
CA SER A 187 1.43 -11.70 7.39
C SER A 187 2.49 -10.60 7.28
N SER A 188 2.97 -10.40 6.06
CA SER A 188 3.96 -9.38 5.73
C SER A 188 3.71 -8.81 4.34
N ILE A 189 3.95 -7.51 4.21
CA ILE A 189 3.81 -6.78 2.95
C ILE A 189 5.09 -5.96 2.73
N PHE A 190 5.64 -6.03 1.52
CA PHE A 190 6.66 -5.11 1.02
C PHE A 190 6.15 -4.45 -0.24
N GLU A 191 6.24 -3.14 -0.33
CA GLU A 191 5.90 -2.38 -1.53
C GLU A 191 6.90 -1.26 -1.81
N ALA A 192 7.24 -1.10 -3.09
CA ALA A 192 8.08 -0.03 -3.60
C ALA A 192 7.71 0.32 -5.07
N PRO A 193 7.64 1.61 -5.43
CA PRO A 193 7.75 2.78 -4.57
C PRO A 193 6.45 3.11 -3.84
N VAL A 194 6.55 3.60 -2.62
CA VAL A 194 5.46 4.20 -1.85
C VAL A 194 5.73 5.69 -1.69
N TYR A 195 5.08 6.51 -2.49
CA TYR A 195 5.21 7.97 -2.42
C TYR A 195 4.23 8.62 -1.46
N ASP A 196 3.02 8.04 -1.34
CA ASP A 196 1.96 8.45 -0.42
C ASP A 196 1.40 7.22 0.29
N PRO A 197 1.68 7.04 1.59
CA PRO A 197 1.21 5.89 2.34
C PRO A 197 -0.32 5.82 2.43
N THR A 198 -1.02 6.97 2.47
CA THR A 198 -2.49 6.99 2.49
C THR A 198 -3.04 6.38 1.21
N PHE A 199 -2.55 6.83 0.06
CA PHE A 199 -2.99 6.33 -1.23
C PHE A 199 -2.69 4.83 -1.38
N THR A 200 -1.49 4.40 -1.00
CA THR A 200 -1.09 2.98 -1.07
C THR A 200 -1.99 2.10 -0.20
N ILE A 201 -2.24 2.48 1.04
CA ILE A 201 -3.09 1.70 1.95
C ILE A 201 -4.54 1.65 1.47
N LEU A 202 -5.10 2.76 0.99
CA LEU A 202 -6.44 2.76 0.38
C LEU A 202 -6.49 1.85 -0.86
N SER A 203 -5.41 1.80 -1.65
CA SER A 203 -5.30 0.87 -2.78
C SER A 203 -5.30 -0.59 -2.33
N TRP A 204 -4.67 -0.91 -1.20
CA TRP A 204 -4.68 -2.25 -0.63
C TRP A 204 -6.08 -2.70 -0.21
N TYR A 205 -6.89 -1.81 0.36
CA TYR A 205 -8.29 -2.13 0.68
C TYR A 205 -9.16 -2.37 -0.55
N SER A 206 -8.72 -1.89 -1.71
CA SER A 206 -9.35 -2.14 -3.01
C SER A 206 -8.69 -3.30 -3.78
N ASP A 207 -7.71 -4.01 -3.19
CA ASP A 207 -7.00 -5.15 -3.78
C ASP A 207 -7.33 -6.45 -3.04
N PRO A 208 -7.97 -7.44 -3.70
CA PRO A 208 -8.35 -8.69 -3.05
C PRO A 208 -7.18 -9.46 -2.44
N SER A 209 -5.98 -9.33 -3.02
CA SER A 209 -4.79 -10.06 -2.58
C SER A 209 -4.23 -9.55 -1.25
N VAL A 210 -4.40 -8.26 -0.97
CA VAL A 210 -3.88 -7.61 0.24
C VAL A 210 -4.98 -7.34 1.27
N TYR A 211 -6.23 -7.17 0.80
CA TYR A 211 -7.38 -6.87 1.63
C TYR A 211 -7.51 -7.79 2.86
N ASN A 212 -7.40 -9.10 2.64
CA ASN A 212 -7.56 -10.10 3.71
C ASN A 212 -6.51 -9.97 4.82
N VAL A 213 -5.31 -9.51 4.49
CA VAL A 213 -4.22 -9.27 5.45
C VAL A 213 -4.60 -8.18 6.46
N LEU A 214 -5.20 -7.09 5.97
CA LEU A 214 -5.54 -5.93 6.77
C LEU A 214 -6.93 -6.02 7.43
N SER A 215 -7.78 -6.94 6.97
CA SER A 215 -9.16 -7.13 7.45
C SER A 215 -9.34 -8.36 8.34
N ASN A 216 -8.25 -8.98 8.81
CA ASN A 216 -8.33 -10.07 9.78
C ASN A 216 -9.07 -9.62 11.05
N GLN A 217 -9.91 -10.52 11.61
CA GLN A 217 -10.72 -10.20 12.78
C GLN A 217 -9.99 -10.44 14.11
N THR A 218 -8.90 -11.21 14.08
CA THR A 218 -8.11 -11.49 15.29
C THR A 218 -7.29 -10.25 15.67
N PRO A 219 -7.23 -9.87 16.96
CA PRO A 219 -6.33 -8.81 17.39
C PRO A 219 -4.87 -9.24 17.20
N GLU A 220 -4.11 -8.35 16.64
CA GLU A 220 -2.73 -8.62 16.23
C GLU A 220 -1.88 -7.38 16.46
N LYS A 221 -0.55 -7.60 16.51
CA LYS A 221 0.44 -6.52 16.55
C LYS A 221 0.85 -6.14 15.15
N ILE A 222 1.05 -4.85 14.92
CA ILE A 222 1.53 -4.33 13.65
C ILE A 222 2.82 -3.54 13.82
N GLY A 223 3.79 -3.80 12.94
CA GLY A 223 4.99 -3.00 12.74
C GLY A 223 5.00 -2.42 11.33
N ILE A 224 5.33 -1.15 11.21
CA ILE A 224 5.42 -0.46 9.91
C ILE A 224 6.76 0.24 9.84
N ALA A 225 7.49 0.06 8.74
CA ALA A 225 8.78 0.69 8.53
C ALA A 225 8.85 1.33 7.14
N PHE A 226 9.47 2.51 7.08
CA PHE A 226 9.75 3.23 5.84
C PHE A 226 11.24 3.54 5.69
N SER A 227 11.75 3.37 4.47
CA SER A 227 13.06 3.88 4.07
C SER A 227 12.98 4.40 2.64
N LYS A 228 13.13 5.72 2.47
CA LYS A 228 12.94 6.40 1.17
C LYS A 228 11.51 6.13 0.64
N ALA A 229 11.41 5.38 -0.46
CA ALA A 229 10.15 5.00 -1.08
C ALA A 229 9.83 3.50 -0.88
N ASN A 230 10.47 2.83 0.08
CA ASN A 230 10.18 1.43 0.42
C ASN A 230 9.38 1.36 1.71
N MET A 231 8.44 0.44 1.79
CA MET A 231 7.61 0.19 2.96
C MET A 231 7.54 -1.30 3.27
N VAL A 232 7.69 -1.63 4.54
CA VAL A 232 7.37 -2.96 5.11
C VAL A 232 6.23 -2.80 6.10
N VAL A 233 5.27 -3.71 6.03
CA VAL A 233 4.27 -3.93 7.08
C VAL A 233 4.41 -5.37 7.56
N LEU A 234 4.52 -5.55 8.86
CA LEU A 234 4.62 -6.83 9.55
C LEU A 234 3.44 -6.97 10.49
N ILE A 235 2.74 -8.10 10.45
CA ILE A 235 1.62 -8.41 11.34
C ILE A 235 1.93 -9.71 12.08
N GLN A 236 1.85 -9.67 13.41
CA GLN A 236 2.18 -10.78 14.31
C GLN A 236 1.03 -11.05 15.28
N GLU A 237 0.91 -12.28 15.76
CA GLU A 237 -0.07 -12.63 16.82
C GLU A 237 0.24 -11.88 18.11
N ASP A 238 -0.81 -11.48 18.83
CA ASP A 238 -0.64 -10.96 20.19
C ASP A 238 -0.67 -12.10 21.21
N GLU A 239 0.51 -12.57 21.60
CA GLU A 239 0.67 -13.69 22.54
C GLU A 239 0.04 -13.45 23.93
N ASN A 240 -0.35 -12.22 24.25
CA ASN A 240 -0.86 -11.88 25.60
C ASN A 240 -2.32 -12.29 25.83
N GLU A 241 -3.11 -12.58 24.81
CA GLU A 241 -4.53 -12.96 24.97
C GLU A 241 -4.73 -14.44 25.36
N HIS A 242 -3.74 -15.31 25.16
CA HIS A 242 -3.88 -16.75 25.49
C HIS A 242 -3.59 -17.12 26.96
N THR A 243 -3.23 -16.15 27.81
CA THR A 243 -2.87 -16.43 29.21
C THR A 243 -3.98 -16.19 30.24
N GLU A 244 -5.13 -15.64 29.87
CA GLU A 244 -6.22 -15.35 30.86
C GLU A 244 -7.24 -16.48 31.03
N ASP A 245 -7.27 -17.52 30.17
CA ASP A 245 -8.33 -18.55 30.24
C ASP A 245 -7.92 -19.87 30.97
N SER A 246 -6.76 -19.92 31.61
CA SER A 246 -6.28 -21.15 32.29
C SER A 246 -6.28 -21.12 33.82
N THR A 247 -6.91 -20.12 34.47
CA THR A 247 -6.99 -20.07 35.95
C THR A 247 -8.41 -19.85 36.47
N SER A 248 -9.34 -20.75 36.12
CA SER A 248 -10.57 -20.88 36.88
C SER A 248 -11.20 -22.26 36.73
N ASP A 249 -10.53 -23.29 37.28
CA ASP A 249 -11.20 -24.49 37.72
C ASP A 249 -10.27 -25.23 38.70
N ASP A 250 -10.27 -24.82 39.95
CA ASP A 250 -9.99 -25.66 41.13
C ASP A 250 -10.35 -24.88 42.41
N LEU A 251 -11.62 -25.01 42.83
CA LEU A 251 -12.03 -24.96 44.24
C LEU A 251 -13.41 -25.62 44.41
#